data_9db88cee60ff34b53e6afd0fc0a0ddc7
#
_entry.id   9db88cee60ff34b53e6afd0fc0a0ddc7
#
_cell.length_a   1.000
_cell.length_b   1.000
_cell.length_c   1.000
_cell.angle_alpha   90.00
_cell.angle_beta   90.00
_cell.angle_gamma   90.00
#
_symmetry.space_group_name_H-M   'P 1'
#
loop_
_entity.id
_entity.type
_entity.pdbx_description
1 polymer ?
#
loop_
_entity_poly.entity_id
_entity_poly.type
_entity_poly.pdbx_seq_one_letter_code
_entity_poly.pdbx_strand_id
1 'polypeptide(L)'
;MVQRSGRLLTLVLLLCGALPTHAGEMVPVRVSHDQPFAREMNVVGRLVGIDPTLLRAVVVQESSGNPNAVSEAGAVGLIQLMPVAVRQYRPEAERLLGRPVNARRALDNLLMGACYYRDALRRTHGNVEAAARLYHGGPNLAMHGPRTMAYGRAIAWRYRQMTSASVRPAV
;
A
#
# COMPACT_ATOMS: atom_id res chain seq x y z
N MET A 1 33.62 23.75 -8.88
CA MET A 1 32.56 23.93 -7.87
C MET A 1 31.25 23.84 -8.62
N VAL A 2 30.69 22.60 -8.74
CA VAL A 2 29.51 22.31 -9.58
C VAL A 2 28.35 22.08 -8.65
N GLN A 3 27.43 23.04 -8.61
CA GLN A 3 26.17 22.93 -7.88
C GLN A 3 25.24 21.96 -8.62
N ARG A 4 25.02 20.77 -8.06
CA ARG A 4 23.97 19.86 -8.51
C ARG A 4 22.63 20.31 -7.92
N SER A 5 21.87 21.03 -8.75
CA SER A 5 20.45 21.34 -8.47
C SER A 5 19.66 20.05 -8.56
N GLY A 6 19.33 19.47 -7.40
CA GLY A 6 18.38 18.38 -7.29
C GLY A 6 16.97 18.87 -7.59
N ARG A 7 16.53 18.74 -8.84
CA ARG A 7 15.10 18.86 -9.17
C ARG A 7 14.37 17.64 -8.63
N LEU A 8 13.83 17.78 -7.44
CA LEU A 8 12.85 16.83 -6.89
C LEU A 8 11.59 16.96 -7.74
N LEU A 9 11.36 15.95 -8.58
CA LEU A 9 10.12 15.83 -9.33
C LEU A 9 8.99 15.61 -8.33
N THR A 10 8.21 16.66 -8.09
CA THR A 10 6.95 16.57 -7.34
C THR A 10 5.94 15.86 -8.21
N LEU A 11 5.92 14.52 -8.15
CA LEU A 11 4.91 13.74 -8.83
C LEU A 11 3.64 13.76 -7.97
N VAL A 12 2.75 14.67 -8.30
CA VAL A 12 1.40 14.71 -7.74
C VAL A 12 0.67 13.48 -8.21
N LEU A 13 0.40 12.56 -7.32
CA LEU A 13 -0.53 11.46 -7.55
C LEU A 13 -1.95 12.02 -7.71
N LEU A 14 -2.36 12.25 -8.95
CA LEU A 14 -3.77 12.27 -9.29
C LEU A 14 -4.12 10.85 -9.66
N LEU A 15 -4.72 10.14 -8.73
CA LEU A 15 -5.74 9.16 -9.06
C LEU A 15 -6.04 8.24 -7.93
N CYS A 16 -7.16 8.42 -7.49
CA CYS A 16 -7.93 7.28 -7.04
C CYS A 16 -9.35 7.46 -7.55
N GLY A 17 -9.91 6.40 -8.07
CA GLY A 17 -11.34 6.34 -8.36
C GLY A 17 -12.12 6.87 -7.17
N ALA A 18 -13.21 7.56 -7.44
CA ALA A 18 -14.07 8.31 -6.56
C ALA A 18 -14.02 7.84 -5.10
N LEU A 19 -13.35 8.61 -4.25
CA LEU A 19 -13.63 8.54 -2.82
C LEU A 19 -15.07 9.02 -2.64
N PRO A 20 -15.92 8.30 -1.89
CA PRO A 20 -17.26 8.77 -1.59
C PRO A 20 -17.15 10.14 -0.90
N THR A 21 -17.74 11.16 -1.51
CA THR A 21 -17.77 12.55 -1.02
C THR A 21 -18.75 12.74 0.13
N HIS A 22 -19.35 11.68 0.61
CA HIS A 22 -20.24 11.71 1.78
C HIS A 22 -19.45 11.32 3.01
N ALA A 23 -19.56 12.12 4.06
CA ALA A 23 -19.34 11.69 5.44
C ALA A 23 -20.40 10.64 5.80
N GLY A 24 -20.46 9.59 5.00
CA GLY A 24 -21.36 8.46 5.13
C GLY A 24 -20.66 7.38 5.96
N GLU A 25 -21.42 6.83 6.82
CA GLU A 25 -21.18 5.66 7.64
C GLU A 25 -20.28 4.65 6.92
N MET A 26 -19.03 4.48 7.41
CA MET A 26 -18.10 3.53 6.83
C MET A 26 -18.60 2.11 7.10
N VAL A 27 -19.24 1.51 6.08
CA VAL A 27 -19.74 0.12 6.18
C VAL A 27 -18.58 -0.81 6.53
N PRO A 28 -18.69 -1.64 7.58
CA PRO A 28 -17.62 -2.57 7.93
C PRO A 28 -17.39 -3.56 6.79
N VAL A 29 -16.17 -3.62 6.31
CA VAL A 29 -15.77 -4.61 5.29
C VAL A 29 -15.70 -5.97 5.97
N ARG A 30 -16.64 -6.86 5.64
CA ARG A 30 -16.53 -8.29 6.00
C ARG A 30 -15.42 -8.88 5.14
N VAL A 31 -14.29 -9.16 5.75
CA VAL A 31 -13.19 -9.89 5.10
C VAL A 31 -13.51 -11.37 5.23
N SER A 32 -13.83 -12.02 4.11
CA SER A 32 -13.90 -13.48 4.07
C SER A 32 -12.48 -14.05 4.10
N HIS A 33 -12.32 -15.22 4.73
CA HIS A 33 -11.04 -15.94 4.73
C HIS A 33 -10.59 -16.39 3.32
N ASP A 34 -11.48 -16.35 2.32
CA ASP A 34 -11.27 -16.73 0.93
C ASP A 34 -10.89 -15.55 0.04
N GLN A 35 -10.27 -14.50 0.60
CA GLN A 35 -9.85 -13.38 -0.23
C GLN A 35 -8.76 -13.81 -1.22
N PRO A 36 -8.90 -13.39 -2.49
CA PRO A 36 -7.84 -13.59 -3.47
C PRO A 36 -6.49 -13.10 -2.93
N PHE A 37 -5.41 -13.84 -3.21
CA PHE A 37 -4.05 -13.49 -2.82
C PHE A 37 -3.74 -13.52 -1.31
N ALA A 38 -4.58 -14.12 -0.48
CA ALA A 38 -4.29 -14.28 0.95
C ALA A 38 -2.99 -15.04 1.20
N ARG A 39 -2.71 -16.07 0.38
CA ARG A 39 -1.47 -16.86 0.44
C ARG A 39 -0.26 -15.99 0.12
N GLU A 40 -0.31 -15.22 -0.95
CA GLU A 40 0.75 -14.29 -1.36
C GLU A 40 1.01 -13.24 -0.30
N MET A 41 -0.04 -12.62 0.25
CA MET A 41 0.09 -11.65 1.35
C MET A 41 0.74 -12.25 2.59
N ASN A 42 0.39 -13.50 2.94
CA ASN A 42 1.02 -14.19 4.07
C ASN A 42 2.51 -14.50 3.82
N VAL A 43 2.87 -14.91 2.60
CA VAL A 43 4.27 -15.14 2.21
C VAL A 43 5.06 -13.83 2.29
N VAL A 44 4.55 -12.79 1.65
CA VAL A 44 5.17 -11.45 1.62
C VAL A 44 5.30 -10.86 3.02
N GLY A 45 4.24 -10.98 3.83
CA GLY A 45 4.26 -10.51 5.23
C GLY A 45 5.41 -11.11 6.03
N ARG A 46 5.63 -12.42 5.90
CA ARG A 46 6.76 -13.10 6.56
C ARG A 46 8.12 -12.67 6.01
N LEU A 47 8.24 -12.53 4.69
CA LEU A 47 9.51 -12.13 4.05
C LEU A 47 9.95 -10.71 4.44
N VAL A 48 9.00 -9.81 4.61
CA VAL A 48 9.26 -8.38 4.83
C VAL A 48 9.12 -7.97 6.29
N GLY A 49 8.46 -8.79 7.11
CA GLY A 49 8.16 -8.46 8.51
C GLY A 49 7.03 -7.43 8.64
N ILE A 50 5.97 -7.57 7.83
CA ILE A 50 4.78 -6.71 7.87
C ILE A 50 3.53 -7.59 8.09
N ASP A 51 2.56 -7.06 8.84
CA ASP A 51 1.31 -7.79 9.07
C ASP A 51 0.55 -8.02 7.74
N PRO A 52 0.26 -9.28 7.37
CA PRO A 52 -0.53 -9.57 6.18
C PRO A 52 -1.92 -8.92 6.16
N THR A 53 -2.50 -8.68 7.34
CA THR A 53 -3.79 -8.00 7.47
C THR A 53 -3.69 -6.54 7.05
N LEU A 54 -2.56 -5.89 7.33
CA LEU A 54 -2.30 -4.54 6.87
C LEU A 54 -2.12 -4.50 5.34
N LEU A 55 -1.39 -5.46 4.77
CA LEU A 55 -1.29 -5.56 3.30
C LEU A 55 -2.66 -5.73 2.65
N ARG A 56 -3.53 -6.54 3.26
CA ARG A 56 -4.91 -6.73 2.81
C ARG A 56 -5.70 -5.43 2.84
N ALA A 57 -5.58 -4.64 3.91
CA ALA A 57 -6.25 -3.34 4.00
C ALA A 57 -5.82 -2.38 2.87
N VAL A 58 -4.52 -2.39 2.53
CA VAL A 58 -3.97 -1.60 1.42
C VAL A 58 -4.48 -2.12 0.07
N VAL A 59 -4.44 -3.43 -0.18
CA VAL A 59 -4.93 -4.04 -1.43
C VAL A 59 -6.41 -3.70 -1.69
N VAL A 60 -7.25 -3.79 -0.66
CA VAL A 60 -8.67 -3.42 -0.79
C VAL A 60 -8.82 -1.95 -1.16
N GLN A 61 -8.03 -1.07 -0.55
CA GLN A 61 -8.09 0.37 -0.80
C GLN A 61 -7.57 0.75 -2.18
N GLU A 62 -6.51 0.09 -2.66
CA GLU A 62 -5.81 0.47 -3.89
C GLU A 62 -6.45 -0.08 -5.16
N SER A 63 -6.90 -1.32 -5.13
CA SER A 63 -7.34 -2.03 -6.33
C SER A 63 -8.64 -2.83 -6.15
N SER A 64 -9.21 -2.85 -4.95
CA SER A 64 -10.31 -3.78 -4.58
C SER A 64 -9.94 -5.25 -4.87
N GLY A 65 -8.64 -5.59 -4.82
CA GLY A 65 -8.13 -6.93 -5.11
C GLY A 65 -7.92 -7.24 -6.60
N ASN A 66 -7.99 -6.25 -7.50
CA ASN A 66 -7.74 -6.45 -8.93
C ASN A 66 -6.22 -6.45 -9.24
N PRO A 67 -5.61 -7.58 -9.62
CA PRO A 67 -4.18 -7.67 -9.93
C PRO A 67 -3.81 -6.97 -11.23
N ASN A 68 -4.77 -6.71 -12.10
CA ASN A 68 -4.59 -6.06 -13.40
C ASN A 68 -4.92 -4.56 -13.40
N ALA A 69 -5.20 -4.00 -12.22
CA ALA A 69 -5.54 -2.58 -12.11
C ALA A 69 -4.38 -1.72 -12.63
N VAL A 70 -4.72 -0.73 -13.45
CA VAL A 70 -3.80 0.31 -13.94
C VAL A 70 -4.50 1.65 -13.79
N SER A 71 -3.84 2.58 -13.08
CA SER A 71 -4.37 3.94 -12.96
C SER A 71 -3.93 4.81 -14.13
N GLU A 72 -4.62 5.94 -14.35
CA GLU A 72 -4.23 6.93 -15.38
C GLU A 72 -2.80 7.48 -15.13
N ALA A 73 -2.36 7.55 -13.89
CA ALA A 73 -1.00 7.94 -13.52
C ALA A 73 0.06 6.84 -13.71
N GLY A 74 -0.35 5.65 -14.19
CA GLY A 74 0.53 4.51 -14.44
C GLY A 74 0.86 3.68 -13.21
N ALA A 75 0.12 3.80 -12.11
CA ALA A 75 0.21 2.86 -11.00
C ALA A 75 -0.33 1.49 -11.42
N VAL A 76 0.29 0.39 -10.96
CA VAL A 76 -0.06 -0.97 -11.41
C VAL A 76 -0.29 -1.93 -10.26
N GLY A 77 -1.21 -2.86 -10.50
CA GLY A 77 -1.41 -4.08 -9.72
C GLY A 77 -2.15 -3.90 -8.41
N LEU A 78 -2.10 -4.94 -7.58
CA LEU A 78 -2.86 -5.07 -6.33
C LEU A 78 -2.66 -3.90 -5.37
N ILE A 79 -1.43 -3.40 -5.26
CA ILE A 79 -1.06 -2.36 -4.30
C ILE A 79 -0.74 -1.02 -4.98
N GLN A 80 -1.12 -0.87 -6.25
CA GLN A 80 -0.99 0.34 -7.07
C GLN A 80 0.40 0.98 -7.00
N LEU A 81 1.42 0.19 -7.40
CA LEU A 81 2.80 0.68 -7.42
C LEU A 81 3.04 1.65 -8.56
N MET A 82 3.50 2.84 -8.21
CA MET A 82 4.01 3.81 -9.18
C MET A 82 5.35 3.36 -9.80
N PRO A 83 5.65 3.72 -11.05
CA PRO A 83 6.92 3.36 -11.70
C PRO A 83 8.17 3.75 -10.90
N VAL A 84 8.13 4.86 -10.17
CA VAL A 84 9.23 5.29 -9.29
C VAL A 84 9.43 4.31 -8.13
N ALA A 85 8.36 3.85 -7.50
CA ALA A 85 8.41 2.86 -6.41
C ALA A 85 8.91 1.50 -6.94
N VAL A 86 8.44 1.08 -8.12
CA VAL A 86 8.94 -0.14 -8.77
C VAL A 86 10.45 -0.08 -8.96
N ARG A 87 11.00 1.02 -9.49
CA ARG A 87 12.46 1.18 -9.67
C ARG A 87 13.21 1.13 -8.34
N GLN A 88 12.66 1.74 -7.30
CA GLN A 88 13.29 1.81 -5.99
C GLN A 88 13.33 0.46 -5.28
N TYR A 89 12.24 -0.29 -5.31
CA TYR A 89 12.09 -1.52 -4.50
C TYR A 89 12.35 -2.81 -5.28
N ARG A 90 12.51 -2.75 -6.60
CA ARG A 90 12.86 -3.89 -7.45
C ARG A 90 14.13 -4.62 -6.97
N PRO A 91 15.28 -3.97 -6.71
CA PRO A 91 16.50 -4.68 -6.32
C PRO A 91 16.34 -5.46 -5.02
N GLU A 92 15.62 -4.92 -4.05
CA GLU A 92 15.35 -5.62 -2.80
C GLU A 92 14.42 -6.82 -3.00
N ALA A 93 13.36 -6.66 -3.78
CA ALA A 93 12.43 -7.75 -4.08
C ALA A 93 13.11 -8.89 -4.84
N GLU A 94 13.99 -8.57 -5.80
CA GLU A 94 14.79 -9.57 -6.54
C GLU A 94 15.75 -10.32 -5.61
N ARG A 95 16.39 -9.62 -4.69
CA ARG A 95 17.25 -10.26 -3.69
C ARG A 95 16.46 -11.20 -2.76
N LEU A 96 15.25 -10.80 -2.34
CA LEU A 96 14.40 -11.61 -1.46
C LEU A 96 13.85 -12.85 -2.15
N LEU A 97 13.57 -12.78 -3.45
CA LEU A 97 13.02 -13.91 -4.22
C LEU A 97 14.10 -14.73 -4.95
N GLY A 98 15.34 -14.25 -5.02
CA GLY A 98 16.43 -14.89 -5.77
C GLY A 98 16.19 -14.95 -7.29
N ARG A 99 15.32 -14.09 -7.84
CA ARG A 99 14.98 -14.04 -9.26
C ARG A 99 14.50 -12.64 -9.69
N PRO A 100 14.52 -12.34 -11.00
CA PRO A 100 13.91 -11.12 -11.52
C PRO A 100 12.44 -11.00 -11.17
N VAL A 101 11.97 -9.77 -10.90
CA VAL A 101 10.58 -9.47 -10.55
C VAL A 101 9.86 -8.67 -11.63
N ASN A 102 8.53 -8.85 -11.68
CA ASN A 102 7.64 -8.14 -12.59
C ASN A 102 6.49 -7.50 -11.79
N ALA A 103 6.39 -6.17 -11.82
CA ALA A 103 5.37 -5.42 -11.09
C ALA A 103 3.91 -5.78 -11.47
N ARG A 104 3.68 -6.49 -12.58
CA ARG A 104 2.37 -6.98 -12.99
C ARG A 104 2.04 -8.38 -12.48
N ARG A 105 2.98 -9.08 -11.82
CA ARG A 105 2.72 -10.35 -11.13
C ARG A 105 2.30 -10.07 -9.69
N ALA A 106 1.22 -10.68 -9.23
CA ALA A 106 0.63 -10.42 -7.91
C ALA A 106 1.64 -10.50 -6.76
N LEU A 107 2.39 -11.60 -6.66
CA LEU A 107 3.40 -11.79 -5.61
C LEU A 107 4.48 -10.72 -5.66
N ASP A 108 5.02 -10.42 -6.84
CA ASP A 108 6.11 -9.47 -7.03
C ASP A 108 5.64 -8.03 -6.73
N ASN A 109 4.41 -7.70 -7.15
CA ASN A 109 3.75 -6.43 -6.88
C ASN A 109 3.56 -6.22 -5.37
N LEU A 110 2.98 -7.21 -4.70
CA LEU A 110 2.80 -7.18 -3.24
C LEU A 110 4.13 -7.05 -2.50
N LEU A 111 5.17 -7.78 -2.95
CA LEU A 111 6.48 -7.76 -2.29
C LEU A 111 7.13 -6.37 -2.36
N MET A 112 7.18 -5.77 -3.54
CA MET A 112 7.73 -4.42 -3.70
C MET A 112 6.96 -3.38 -2.89
N GLY A 113 5.61 -3.47 -2.91
CA GLY A 113 4.76 -2.58 -2.13
C GLY A 113 4.91 -2.77 -0.63
N ALA A 114 5.08 -4.01 -0.17
CA ALA A 114 5.34 -4.32 1.23
C ALA A 114 6.68 -3.77 1.71
N CYS A 115 7.74 -3.84 0.89
CA CYS A 115 9.03 -3.21 1.20
C CYS A 115 8.87 -1.69 1.37
N TYR A 116 8.12 -1.04 0.48
CA TYR A 116 7.83 0.39 0.59
C TYR A 116 7.05 0.69 1.88
N TYR A 117 5.98 -0.08 2.15
CA TYR A 117 5.14 0.16 3.33
C TYR A 117 5.90 -0.10 4.65
N ARG A 118 6.76 -1.11 4.68
CA ARG A 118 7.67 -1.38 5.81
C ARG A 118 8.56 -0.16 6.09
N ASP A 119 9.16 0.43 5.06
CA ASP A 119 10.01 1.60 5.22
C ASP A 119 9.21 2.81 5.71
N ALA A 120 7.97 2.97 5.25
CA ALA A 120 7.05 3.97 5.78
C ALA A 120 6.71 3.72 7.27
N LEU A 121 6.44 2.46 7.66
CA LEU A 121 6.21 2.09 9.07
C LEU A 121 7.43 2.38 9.94
N ARG A 122 8.64 2.04 9.48
CA ARG A 122 9.88 2.35 10.21
C ARG A 122 10.03 3.84 10.47
N ARG A 123 9.79 4.66 9.45
CA ARG A 123 9.88 6.13 9.53
C ARG A 123 8.82 6.75 10.44
N THR A 124 7.71 6.07 10.66
CA THR A 124 6.59 6.53 11.49
C THR A 124 6.47 5.77 12.81
N HIS A 125 7.54 5.06 13.21
CA HIS A 125 7.58 4.27 14.45
C HIS A 125 6.38 3.33 14.61
N GLY A 126 5.95 2.70 13.53
CA GLY A 126 4.83 1.74 13.50
C GLY A 126 3.43 2.37 13.41
N ASN A 127 3.33 3.69 13.32
CA ASN A 127 2.02 4.35 13.16
C ASN A 127 1.45 4.09 11.77
N VAL A 128 0.44 3.22 11.71
CA VAL A 128 -0.20 2.76 10.46
C VAL A 128 -0.82 3.90 9.66
N GLU A 129 -1.49 4.84 10.31
CA GLU A 129 -2.10 5.99 9.62
C GLU A 129 -1.04 6.89 8.99
N ALA A 130 0.01 7.21 9.75
CA ALA A 130 1.10 8.01 9.26
C ALA A 130 1.89 7.31 8.14
N ALA A 131 2.12 6.00 8.26
CA ALA A 131 2.76 5.19 7.22
C ALA A 131 1.93 5.17 5.92
N ALA A 132 0.62 5.03 6.03
CA ALA A 132 -0.28 5.11 4.89
C ALA A 132 -0.21 6.48 4.20
N ARG A 133 -0.12 7.56 4.97
CA ARG A 133 0.07 8.91 4.41
C ARG A 133 1.39 9.03 3.65
N LEU A 134 2.48 8.48 4.18
CA LEU A 134 3.78 8.47 3.47
C LEU A 134 3.71 7.62 2.19
N TYR A 135 3.02 6.47 2.24
CA TYR A 135 2.84 5.61 1.08
C TYR A 135 2.10 6.33 -0.05
N HIS A 136 0.97 6.98 0.27
CA HIS A 136 0.10 7.64 -0.71
C HIS A 136 0.64 9.01 -1.17
N GLY A 137 1.11 9.83 -0.24
CA GLY A 137 1.50 11.22 -0.49
C GLY A 137 3.01 11.43 -0.68
N GLY A 138 3.81 10.35 -0.54
CA GLY A 138 5.27 10.44 -0.62
C GLY A 138 5.92 11.01 0.64
N PRO A 139 7.25 11.19 0.62
CA PRO A 139 8.02 11.49 1.82
C PRO A 139 7.91 12.93 2.33
N ASN A 140 7.38 13.85 1.54
CA ASN A 140 7.22 15.26 1.92
C ASN A 140 5.89 15.49 2.63
N LEU A 141 5.94 15.49 3.96
CA LEU A 141 4.74 15.66 4.81
C LEU A 141 4.02 17.00 4.57
N ALA A 142 4.73 18.06 4.18
CA ALA A 142 4.15 19.36 3.89
C ALA A 142 3.23 19.36 2.65
N MET A 143 3.38 18.34 1.78
CA MET A 143 2.55 18.17 0.58
C MET A 143 1.33 17.28 0.82
N HIS A 144 1.12 16.82 2.06
CA HIS A 144 0.00 15.95 2.40
C HIS A 144 -1.30 16.75 2.53
N GLY A 145 -2.03 16.85 1.43
CA GLY A 145 -3.36 17.46 1.38
C GLY A 145 -4.48 16.58 1.95
N PRO A 146 -5.73 17.07 1.91
CA PRO A 146 -6.90 16.39 2.48
C PRO A 146 -7.09 14.95 2.00
N ARG A 147 -6.79 14.65 0.73
CA ARG A 147 -6.88 13.29 0.15
C ARG A 147 -5.92 12.31 0.82
N THR A 148 -4.66 12.71 1.01
CA THR A 148 -3.65 11.90 1.69
C THR A 148 -4.00 11.67 3.16
N MET A 149 -4.55 12.68 3.81
CA MET A 149 -5.03 12.55 5.19
C MET A 149 -6.21 11.57 5.29
N ALA A 150 -7.17 11.66 4.36
CA ALA A 150 -8.31 10.73 4.30
C ALA A 150 -7.87 9.29 4.01
N TYR A 151 -6.91 9.11 3.09
CA TYR A 151 -6.32 7.81 2.78
C TYR A 151 -5.70 7.15 4.03
N GLY A 152 -4.88 7.89 4.78
CA GLY A 152 -4.29 7.40 6.02
C GLY A 152 -5.33 6.89 7.02
N ARG A 153 -6.36 7.69 7.27
CA ARG A 153 -7.49 7.29 8.15
C ARG A 153 -8.21 6.05 7.64
N ALA A 154 -8.47 5.96 6.33
CA ALA A 154 -9.16 4.82 5.73
C ALA A 154 -8.38 3.52 5.92
N ILE A 155 -7.06 3.52 5.67
CA ILE A 155 -6.20 2.34 5.89
C ILE A 155 -6.20 1.95 7.37
N ALA A 156 -5.96 2.90 8.27
CA ALA A 156 -5.92 2.61 9.72
C ALA A 156 -7.26 2.04 10.22
N TRP A 157 -8.38 2.57 9.73
CA TRP A 157 -9.71 2.06 10.06
C TRP A 157 -9.91 0.63 9.53
N ARG A 158 -9.64 0.38 8.24
CA ARG A 158 -9.77 -0.97 7.63
C ARG A 158 -8.93 -1.99 8.38
N TYR A 159 -7.69 -1.66 8.67
CA TYR A 159 -6.79 -2.54 9.39
C TYR A 159 -7.34 -2.91 10.77
N ARG A 160 -7.84 -1.93 11.55
CA ARG A 160 -8.49 -2.20 12.84
C ARG A 160 -9.72 -3.09 12.71
N GLN A 161 -10.59 -2.85 11.71
CA GLN A 161 -11.77 -3.69 11.49
C GLN A 161 -11.40 -5.14 11.18
N MET A 162 -10.40 -5.33 10.32
CA MET A 162 -9.94 -6.66 9.92
C MET A 162 -9.29 -7.43 11.07
N THR A 163 -8.48 -6.76 11.90
CA THR A 163 -7.86 -7.38 13.08
C THR A 163 -8.89 -7.73 14.16
N SER A 164 -9.87 -6.86 14.41
CA SER A 164 -10.93 -7.13 15.38
C SER A 164 -11.85 -8.29 14.97
N ALA A 165 -12.08 -8.47 13.66
CA ALA A 165 -12.88 -9.58 13.14
C ALA A 165 -12.17 -10.92 13.27
N SER A 166 -10.84 -10.95 13.21
CA SER A 166 -10.02 -12.16 13.34
C SER A 166 -9.96 -12.71 14.77
N VAL A 167 -10.32 -11.89 15.78
CA VAL A 167 -10.25 -12.25 17.20
C VAL A 167 -11.59 -12.81 17.72
N ARG A 168 -12.68 -12.73 16.95
CA ARG A 168 -13.97 -13.32 17.38
C ARG A 168 -13.92 -14.84 17.18
N PRO A 169 -14.05 -15.66 18.25
CA PRO A 169 -14.22 -17.09 18.10
C PRO A 169 -15.49 -17.38 17.30
N ALA A 170 -15.43 -18.37 16.43
CA ALA A 170 -16.61 -18.93 15.80
C ALA A 170 -17.54 -19.44 16.93
N VAL A 171 -18.75 -18.90 17.01
CA VAL A 171 -19.82 -19.37 17.92
C VAL A 171 -20.46 -20.59 17.29
#